data_a5e64d64eba91b32d11d23df5600dd6f
#
_entry.id   a5e64d64eba91b32d11d23df5600dd6f
#
_cell.length_a   1.000
_cell.length_b   1.000
_cell.length_c   1.000
_cell.angle_alpha   90.00
_cell.angle_beta   90.00
_cell.angle_gamma   90.00
#
_symmetry.space_group_name_H-M   'P 1'
#
loop_
_entity.id
_entity.type
_entity.pdbx_description
1 polymer ?
#
loop_
_entity_poly.entity_id
_entity_poly.type
_entity_poly.pdbx_seq_one_letter_code
_entity_poly.pdbx_strand_id
1 'polypeptide(L)'
;LGALVYANNQENIALTGHGKLVAPTTDCEIWKRQCYESIEKYVEQYPDVKERIADGKKGRSVFLPLFVSPTNCKNVLIEGVTLERSLFWNIVPVYCDGVIIRGVTVDSHGHGRTDGIDIESTRNVLIEYCSLDCGDDCFTMKSGRGEDGIRVNKPSENIVIRYCLAKRGWGGIV
;
A
#
# COMPACT_ATOMS: atom_id res chain seq x y z
N LEU A 1 -8.60 -3.13 6.43
CA LEU A 1 -7.88 -1.87 6.57
C LEU A 1 -8.57 -0.81 5.71
N GLY A 2 -8.80 0.37 6.27
CA GLY A 2 -9.28 1.50 5.50
C GLY A 2 -8.15 2.13 4.69
N ALA A 3 -8.51 2.79 3.60
CA ALA A 3 -7.61 3.65 2.86
C ALA A 3 -8.25 5.04 2.69
N LEU A 4 -7.43 6.05 2.45
CA LEU A 4 -7.94 7.41 2.20
C LEU A 4 -8.65 7.48 0.84
N VAL A 5 -8.12 6.79 -0.15
CA VAL A 5 -8.78 6.57 -1.44
C VAL A 5 -8.97 5.07 -1.62
N TYR A 6 -10.21 4.64 -1.71
CA TYR A 6 -10.56 3.22 -1.68
C TYR A 6 -11.57 2.85 -2.76
N ALA A 7 -11.39 1.70 -3.37
CA ALA A 7 -12.35 1.05 -4.24
C ALA A 7 -12.36 -0.44 -3.95
N ASN A 8 -13.53 -1.08 -4.07
CA ASN A 8 -13.65 -2.51 -3.84
C ASN A 8 -14.63 -3.15 -4.81
N ASN A 9 -14.22 -4.25 -5.43
CA ASN A 9 -15.02 -4.98 -6.41
C ASN A 9 -15.51 -4.10 -7.58
N GLN A 10 -14.63 -3.22 -8.09
CA GLN A 10 -14.96 -2.34 -9.20
C GLN A 10 -14.17 -2.70 -10.46
N GLU A 11 -14.69 -2.30 -11.61
CA GLU A 11 -14.02 -2.44 -12.90
C GLU A 11 -13.97 -1.10 -13.64
N ASN A 12 -12.90 -0.90 -14.44
CA ASN A 12 -12.69 0.28 -15.26
C ASN A 12 -12.69 1.57 -14.43
N ILE A 13 -11.91 1.61 -13.38
CA ILE A 13 -11.79 2.76 -12.47
C ILE A 13 -10.47 3.51 -12.68
N ALA A 14 -10.50 4.81 -12.41
CA ALA A 14 -9.31 5.63 -12.52
C ALA A 14 -9.22 6.69 -11.41
N LEU A 15 -8.00 6.94 -10.96
CA LEU A 15 -7.59 8.10 -10.17
C LEU A 15 -6.59 8.87 -11.03
N THR A 16 -6.99 10.00 -11.60
CA THR A 16 -6.16 10.74 -12.55
C THR A 16 -6.09 12.23 -12.24
N GLY A 17 -5.07 12.88 -12.78
CA GLY A 17 -4.90 14.32 -12.66
C GLY A 17 -3.52 14.71 -12.14
N HIS A 18 -3.29 16.01 -11.96
CA HIS A 18 -2.00 16.55 -11.50
C HIS A 18 -2.12 17.18 -10.10
N GLY A 19 -3.17 16.83 -9.37
CA GLY A 19 -3.39 17.29 -8.01
C GLY A 19 -2.53 16.58 -6.99
N LYS A 20 -2.55 17.12 -5.77
CA LYS A 20 -1.88 16.54 -4.61
C LYS A 20 -2.90 15.98 -3.63
N LEU A 21 -2.66 14.80 -3.14
CA LEU A 21 -3.31 14.21 -1.98
C LEU A 21 -2.32 14.24 -0.83
N VAL A 22 -2.67 14.94 0.23
CA VAL A 22 -1.79 15.15 1.39
C VAL A 22 -2.44 14.49 2.60
N ALA A 23 -1.75 13.54 3.20
CA ALA A 23 -2.24 12.91 4.43
C ALA A 23 -2.19 13.87 5.62
N PRO A 24 -2.93 13.59 6.70
CA PRO A 24 -2.89 14.39 7.92
C PRO A 24 -1.47 14.59 8.44
N THR A 25 -1.24 15.72 9.08
CA THR A 25 0.06 16.02 9.68
C THR A 25 0.38 15.09 10.85
N THR A 26 1.66 15.07 11.25
CA THR A 26 2.16 14.29 12.39
C THR A 26 1.47 14.61 13.72
N ASP A 27 0.76 15.74 13.80
CA ASP A 27 0.03 16.14 15.01
C ASP A 27 -1.35 15.50 15.16
N CYS A 28 -1.83 14.80 14.12
CA CYS A 28 -3.11 14.13 14.21
C CYS A 28 -3.05 12.91 15.14
N GLU A 29 -4.20 12.57 15.74
CA GLU A 29 -4.30 11.45 16.68
C GLU A 29 -3.92 10.09 16.06
N ILE A 30 -4.09 9.94 14.75
CA ILE A 30 -3.70 8.72 14.04
C ILE A 30 -2.20 8.54 14.10
N TRP A 31 -1.41 9.59 13.90
CA TRP A 31 0.03 9.57 14.04
C TRP A 31 0.49 9.26 15.46
N LYS A 32 -0.15 9.87 16.46
CA LYS A 32 0.16 9.63 17.87
C LYS A 32 -0.14 8.20 18.30
N ARG A 33 -1.12 7.56 17.64
CA ARG A 33 -1.45 6.15 17.82
C ARG A 33 -0.59 5.22 16.98
N GLN A 34 0.37 5.75 16.28
CA GLN A 34 1.35 4.95 15.57
C GLN A 34 2.17 4.17 16.59
N CYS A 35 1.57 3.20 17.07
CA CYS A 35 1.96 1.97 17.29
C CYS A 35 3.37 1.52 17.38
N TYR A 36 3.85 1.64 18.50
CA TYR A 36 5.04 0.96 18.94
C TYR A 36 4.73 -0.46 19.48
N GLU A 37 3.52 -0.93 19.28
CA GLU A 37 3.22 -2.34 19.49
C GLU A 37 3.72 -3.10 18.27
N SER A 38 4.69 -3.95 18.48
CA SER A 38 5.26 -4.75 17.41
C SER A 38 4.21 -5.71 16.85
N ILE A 39 4.31 -6.00 15.56
CA ILE A 39 3.48 -7.04 14.93
C ILE A 39 3.61 -8.36 15.70
N GLU A 40 4.78 -8.65 16.23
CA GLU A 40 5.07 -9.82 17.05
C GLU A 40 4.15 -9.89 18.27
N LYS A 41 4.03 -8.81 19.06
CA LYS A 41 3.12 -8.75 20.19
C LYS A 41 1.66 -8.96 19.80
N TYR A 42 1.26 -8.40 18.66
CA TYR A 42 -0.08 -8.60 18.14
C TYR A 42 -0.33 -10.06 17.72
N VAL A 43 0.66 -10.68 17.07
CA VAL A 43 0.61 -12.10 16.68
C VAL A 43 0.60 -13.02 17.90
N GLU A 44 1.35 -12.70 18.94
CA GLU A 44 1.34 -13.43 20.22
C GLU A 44 -0.02 -13.37 20.92
N GLN A 45 -0.66 -12.20 20.91
CA GLN A 45 -2.00 -12.03 21.49
C GLN A 45 -3.10 -12.75 20.71
N TYR A 46 -2.92 -12.86 19.39
CA TYR A 46 -3.90 -13.45 18.46
C TYR A 46 -3.21 -14.50 17.59
N PRO A 47 -2.92 -15.67 18.14
CA PRO A 47 -2.26 -16.74 17.38
C PRO A 47 -3.13 -17.26 16.22
N ASP A 48 -4.47 -17.27 16.37
CA ASP A 48 -5.36 -17.62 15.26
C ASP A 48 -5.48 -16.47 14.27
N VAL A 49 -5.12 -16.73 13.02
CA VAL A 49 -5.20 -15.78 11.89
C VAL A 49 -6.62 -15.25 11.69
N LYS A 50 -7.64 -16.06 11.95
CA LYS A 50 -9.05 -15.66 11.82
C LYS A 50 -9.44 -14.59 12.84
N GLU A 51 -8.89 -14.66 14.04
CA GLU A 51 -9.12 -13.64 15.07
C GLU A 51 -8.45 -12.31 14.72
N ARG A 52 -7.32 -12.34 14.02
CA ARG A 52 -6.62 -11.11 13.56
C ARG A 52 -7.41 -10.34 12.52
N ILE A 53 -8.13 -11.02 11.66
CA ILE A 53 -8.93 -10.42 10.58
C ILE A 53 -10.27 -9.91 11.12
N ALA A 54 -10.86 -10.60 12.06
CA ALA A 54 -12.20 -10.34 12.53
C ALA A 54 -12.33 -9.17 13.51
N ASP A 55 -11.27 -8.81 14.23
CA ASP A 55 -11.32 -7.78 15.26
C ASP A 55 -10.53 -6.53 14.93
N GLY A 56 -11.10 -5.68 14.08
CA GLY A 56 -10.56 -4.35 13.80
C GLY A 56 -10.44 -3.44 15.04
N LYS A 57 -10.96 -3.84 16.21
CA LYS A 57 -10.79 -3.07 17.45
C LYS A 57 -9.47 -3.40 18.14
N LYS A 58 -9.02 -4.62 18.06
CA LYS A 58 -7.82 -5.09 18.75
C LYS A 58 -6.53 -4.84 17.96
N GLY A 59 -6.62 -4.73 16.61
CA GLY A 59 -5.49 -4.48 15.73
C GLY A 59 -5.24 -3.01 15.37
N ARG A 60 -5.96 -2.07 15.93
CA ARG A 60 -5.93 -0.65 15.54
C ARG A 60 -4.58 0.02 15.67
N SER A 61 -3.78 -0.41 16.62
CA SER A 61 -2.46 0.14 16.86
C SER A 61 -1.40 -0.34 15.87
N VAL A 62 -1.66 -1.43 15.15
CA VAL A 62 -0.69 -2.08 14.26
C VAL A 62 -0.86 -1.67 12.81
N PHE A 63 -2.09 -1.33 12.40
CA PHE A 63 -2.41 -1.06 11.00
C PHE A 63 -2.96 0.35 10.82
N LEU A 64 -2.13 1.20 10.27
CA LEU A 64 -2.54 2.52 9.83
C LEU A 64 -3.29 2.44 8.49
N PRO A 65 -4.10 3.45 8.16
CA PRO A 65 -4.78 3.48 6.88
C PRO A 65 -3.78 3.58 5.72
N LEU A 66 -4.00 2.80 4.70
CA LEU A 66 -3.32 2.93 3.41
C LEU A 66 -3.71 4.26 2.75
N PHE A 67 -2.90 4.76 1.83
CA PHE A 67 -3.27 6.00 1.15
C PHE A 67 -4.25 5.71 -0.01
N VAL A 68 -3.83 4.96 -1.02
CA VAL A 68 -4.65 4.57 -2.17
C VAL A 68 -4.67 3.05 -2.26
N SER A 69 -5.84 2.43 -2.14
CA SER A 69 -5.94 0.96 -2.16
C SER A 69 -7.18 0.47 -2.91
N PRO A 70 -7.08 0.24 -4.22
CA PRO A 70 -8.07 -0.56 -4.93
C PRO A 70 -7.95 -2.01 -4.51
N THR A 71 -9.07 -2.64 -4.17
CA THR A 71 -9.12 -4.03 -3.70
C THR A 71 -10.08 -4.84 -4.59
N ASN A 72 -9.61 -5.99 -5.07
CA ASN A 72 -10.38 -6.88 -5.92
C ASN A 72 -11.01 -6.15 -7.13
N CYS A 73 -10.24 -5.26 -7.75
CA CYS A 73 -10.66 -4.43 -8.88
C CYS A 73 -10.02 -4.92 -10.19
N LYS A 74 -10.64 -4.56 -11.32
CA LYS A 74 -10.09 -4.82 -12.66
C LYS A 74 -9.95 -3.53 -13.45
N ASN A 75 -8.93 -3.47 -14.31
CA ASN A 75 -8.65 -2.32 -15.15
C ASN A 75 -8.59 -1.03 -14.34
N VAL A 76 -7.56 -0.90 -13.52
CA VAL A 76 -7.32 0.23 -12.63
C VAL A 76 -6.25 1.13 -13.24
N LEU A 77 -6.51 2.42 -13.33
CA LEU A 77 -5.53 3.45 -13.72
C LEU A 77 -5.29 4.41 -12.56
N ILE A 78 -4.03 4.60 -12.20
CA ILE A 78 -3.60 5.67 -11.27
C ILE A 78 -2.56 6.51 -12.01
N GLU A 79 -2.88 7.78 -12.31
CA GLU A 79 -2.06 8.58 -13.21
C GLU A 79 -1.89 10.03 -12.75
N GLY A 80 -0.65 10.51 -12.75
CA GLY A 80 -0.27 11.91 -12.66
C GLY A 80 -0.35 12.55 -11.26
N VAL A 81 -0.98 11.89 -10.30
CA VAL A 81 -1.19 12.43 -8.96
C VAL A 81 0.09 12.44 -8.12
N THR A 82 0.14 13.35 -7.16
CA THR A 82 1.19 13.40 -6.14
C THR A 82 0.59 12.98 -4.79
N LEU A 83 1.27 12.06 -4.10
CA LEU A 83 0.91 11.61 -2.76
C LEU A 83 1.97 12.10 -1.77
N GLU A 84 1.54 12.84 -0.74
CA GLU A 84 2.45 13.42 0.24
C GLU A 84 2.13 13.00 1.66
N ARG A 85 3.18 12.73 2.44
CA ARG A 85 3.12 12.50 3.88
C ARG A 85 2.18 11.37 4.30
N SER A 86 2.22 10.26 3.58
CA SER A 86 1.41 9.09 3.93
C SER A 86 1.63 8.67 5.38
N LEU A 87 0.59 8.14 5.98
CA LEU A 87 0.64 7.55 7.32
C LEU A 87 1.20 6.13 7.30
N PHE A 88 1.08 5.47 6.17
CA PHE A 88 1.47 4.09 5.96
C PHE A 88 1.81 3.89 4.46
N TRP A 89 1.67 2.73 3.90
CA TRP A 89 1.93 2.45 2.49
C TRP A 89 1.11 3.36 1.56
N ASN A 90 1.73 3.84 0.50
CA ASN A 90 1.11 4.85 -0.36
C ASN A 90 0.12 4.22 -1.37
N ILE A 91 0.56 3.38 -2.29
CA ILE A 91 -0.30 2.78 -3.32
C ILE A 91 -0.28 1.26 -3.17
N VAL A 92 -1.43 0.69 -2.87
CA VAL A 92 -1.55 -0.74 -2.54
C VAL A 92 -2.71 -1.37 -3.30
N PRO A 93 -2.56 -1.77 -4.55
CA PRO A 93 -3.53 -2.62 -5.21
C PRO A 93 -3.50 -4.02 -4.61
N VAL A 94 -4.67 -4.50 -4.17
CA VAL A 94 -4.82 -5.81 -3.52
C VAL A 94 -5.76 -6.67 -4.35
N TYR A 95 -5.34 -7.87 -4.72
CA TYR A 95 -6.14 -8.82 -5.50
C TYR A 95 -6.70 -8.24 -6.82
N CYS A 96 -6.00 -7.30 -7.42
CA CYS A 96 -6.43 -6.64 -8.66
C CYS A 96 -5.92 -7.37 -9.91
N ASP A 97 -6.53 -7.07 -11.06
CA ASP A 97 -6.13 -7.57 -12.36
C ASP A 97 -6.15 -6.45 -13.41
N GLY A 98 -5.01 -6.19 -14.04
CA GLY A 98 -4.85 -5.08 -14.97
C GLY A 98 -4.75 -3.73 -14.25
N VAL A 99 -3.55 -3.39 -13.75
CA VAL A 99 -3.28 -2.14 -13.03
C VAL A 99 -2.20 -1.35 -13.76
N ILE A 100 -2.48 -0.09 -14.04
CA ILE A 100 -1.50 0.86 -14.58
C ILE A 100 -1.29 1.97 -13.55
N ILE A 101 -0.03 2.17 -13.16
CA ILE A 101 0.41 3.27 -12.29
C ILE A 101 1.44 4.06 -13.07
N ARG A 102 1.10 5.30 -13.45
CA ARG A 102 1.91 6.07 -14.39
C ARG A 102 2.08 7.52 -13.94
N GLY A 103 3.31 8.04 -14.04
CA GLY A 103 3.59 9.44 -13.77
C GLY A 103 3.26 9.90 -12.36
N VAL A 104 3.21 8.98 -11.40
CA VAL A 104 2.88 9.28 -10.01
C VAL A 104 4.12 9.74 -9.26
N THR A 105 3.96 10.74 -8.40
CA THR A 105 4.98 11.16 -7.45
C THR A 105 4.55 10.78 -6.04
N VAL A 106 5.45 10.11 -5.31
CA VAL A 106 5.31 9.87 -3.87
C VAL A 106 6.37 10.69 -3.14
N ASP A 107 5.94 11.49 -2.18
CA ASP A 107 6.79 12.27 -1.27
C ASP A 107 6.35 11.98 0.17
N SER A 108 6.79 10.85 0.68
CA SER A 108 6.41 10.32 2.00
C SER A 108 7.63 9.91 2.83
N HIS A 109 8.79 10.48 2.53
CA HIS A 109 9.98 10.30 3.35
C HIS A 109 9.82 10.97 4.72
N GLY A 110 10.36 10.36 5.76
CA GLY A 110 10.34 10.92 7.12
C GLY A 110 9.72 9.99 8.16
N HIS A 111 8.98 8.99 7.73
CA HIS A 111 8.47 7.93 8.60
C HIS A 111 8.82 6.58 8.01
N GLY A 112 9.20 5.64 8.85
CA GLY A 112 9.22 4.23 8.49
C GLY A 112 7.83 3.73 8.10
N ARG A 113 7.76 2.66 7.31
CA ARG A 113 6.52 2.06 6.80
C ARG A 113 5.72 2.92 5.81
N THR A 114 6.34 3.90 5.19
CA THR A 114 5.73 4.67 4.10
C THR A 114 6.24 4.17 2.76
N ASP A 115 6.03 2.88 2.51
CA ASP A 115 6.36 2.22 1.25
C ASP A 115 5.67 2.95 0.09
N GLY A 116 6.30 2.95 -1.07
CA GLY A 116 5.81 3.67 -2.24
C GLY A 116 4.66 2.96 -2.94
N ILE A 117 4.97 1.89 -3.65
CA ILE A 117 3.99 1.09 -4.40
C ILE A 117 4.15 -0.37 -4.00
N ASP A 118 3.12 -0.91 -3.35
CA ASP A 118 3.06 -2.27 -2.86
C ASP A 118 2.06 -3.10 -3.66
N ILE A 119 2.54 -3.95 -4.53
CA ILE A 119 1.69 -4.84 -5.31
C ILE A 119 1.38 -6.07 -4.48
N GLU A 120 0.13 -6.22 -4.04
CA GLU A 120 -0.30 -7.30 -3.16
C GLU A 120 -1.21 -8.29 -3.89
N SER A 121 -0.71 -9.50 -4.17
CA SER A 121 -1.48 -10.57 -4.83
C SER A 121 -2.24 -10.08 -6.08
N THR A 122 -1.60 -9.23 -6.86
CA THR A 122 -2.16 -8.51 -8.01
C THR A 122 -1.37 -8.86 -9.27
N ARG A 123 -2.04 -8.94 -10.40
CA ARG A 123 -1.43 -9.35 -11.66
C ARG A 123 -1.67 -8.38 -12.81
N ASN A 124 -0.85 -8.53 -13.87
CA ASN A 124 -0.90 -7.68 -15.06
C ASN A 124 -0.71 -6.20 -14.72
N VAL A 125 0.45 -5.87 -14.14
CA VAL A 125 0.75 -4.54 -13.60
C VAL A 125 1.81 -3.85 -14.44
N LEU A 126 1.54 -2.60 -14.81
CA LEU A 126 2.52 -1.69 -15.40
C LEU A 126 2.74 -0.50 -14.47
N ILE A 127 3.98 -0.30 -14.05
CA ILE A 127 4.41 0.88 -13.29
C ILE A 127 5.44 1.62 -14.13
N GLU A 128 5.15 2.87 -14.49
CA GLU A 128 6.07 3.62 -15.34
C GLU A 128 6.09 5.12 -15.05
N TYR A 129 7.24 5.75 -15.28
CA TYR A 129 7.44 7.19 -15.10
C TYR A 129 7.12 7.71 -13.69
N CYS A 130 7.22 6.86 -12.67
CA CYS A 130 6.97 7.22 -11.28
C CYS A 130 8.24 7.68 -10.59
N SER A 131 8.08 8.59 -9.62
CA SER A 131 9.17 9.11 -8.78
C SER A 131 8.81 8.92 -7.32
N LEU A 132 9.56 8.09 -6.60
CA LEU A 132 9.25 7.67 -5.24
C LEU A 132 10.32 8.13 -4.26
N ASP A 133 9.88 8.87 -3.24
CA ASP A 133 10.68 9.32 -2.10
C ASP A 133 9.99 8.83 -0.82
N CYS A 134 10.45 7.72 -0.29
CA CYS A 134 9.76 6.92 0.70
C CYS A 134 10.56 6.80 1.99
N GLY A 135 9.89 6.51 3.08
CA GLY A 135 10.52 6.20 4.36
C GLY A 135 10.75 4.71 4.58
N ASP A 136 10.27 3.88 3.68
CA ASP A 136 10.47 2.43 3.63
C ASP A 136 10.70 2.00 2.17
N ASP A 137 10.32 0.83 1.73
CA ASP A 137 10.59 0.33 0.38
C ASP A 137 9.88 1.13 -0.72
N CYS A 138 10.55 1.37 -1.86
CA CYS A 138 9.93 2.11 -2.96
C CYS A 138 8.92 1.26 -3.74
N PHE A 139 9.34 0.08 -4.17
CA PHE A 139 8.49 -0.87 -4.91
C PHE A 139 8.54 -2.23 -4.23
N THR A 140 7.39 -2.80 -3.89
CA THR A 140 7.34 -4.12 -3.30
C THR A 140 6.33 -5.03 -4.01
N MET A 141 6.66 -6.31 -4.09
CA MET A 141 5.79 -7.34 -4.62
C MET A 141 5.51 -8.35 -3.51
N LYS A 142 4.28 -8.40 -3.06
CA LYS A 142 3.83 -9.23 -1.94
C LYS A 142 2.77 -10.21 -2.41
N SER A 143 2.75 -11.41 -1.86
CA SER A 143 1.76 -12.46 -2.18
C SER A 143 1.15 -13.02 -0.89
N GLY A 144 0.68 -12.13 -0.05
CA GLY A 144 0.18 -12.45 1.27
C GLY A 144 1.31 -12.60 2.30
N ARG A 145 0.96 -13.06 3.48
CA ARG A 145 1.89 -13.20 4.60
C ARG A 145 1.71 -14.54 5.30
N GLY A 146 2.83 -15.25 5.45
CA GLY A 146 2.89 -16.50 6.20
C GLY A 146 1.85 -17.52 5.73
N GLU A 147 1.27 -18.26 6.65
CA GLU A 147 0.27 -19.28 6.37
C GLU A 147 -0.99 -18.76 5.71
N ASP A 148 -1.39 -17.53 6.00
CA ASP A 148 -2.54 -16.90 5.36
C ASP A 148 -2.29 -16.68 3.86
N GLY A 149 -1.09 -16.21 3.49
CA GLY A 149 -0.69 -16.07 2.10
C GLY A 149 -0.71 -17.42 1.35
N ILE A 150 -0.20 -18.47 1.97
CA ILE A 150 -0.23 -19.83 1.42
C ILE A 150 -1.68 -20.30 1.23
N ARG A 151 -2.52 -20.09 2.22
CA ARG A 151 -3.94 -20.50 2.18
C ARG A 151 -4.72 -19.77 1.09
N VAL A 152 -4.48 -18.48 0.92
CA VAL A 152 -5.13 -17.64 -0.13
C VAL A 152 -4.61 -18.00 -1.51
N ASN A 153 -3.33 -18.33 -1.62
CA ASN A 153 -2.65 -18.80 -2.84
C ASN A 153 -2.91 -17.89 -4.07
N LYS A 154 -2.77 -16.59 -3.89
CA LYS A 154 -2.85 -15.61 -4.97
C LYS A 154 -1.48 -14.95 -5.16
N PRO A 155 -0.72 -15.30 -6.20
CA PRO A 155 0.57 -14.68 -6.46
C PRO A 155 0.43 -13.25 -6.98
N SER A 156 1.49 -12.47 -6.82
CA SER A 156 1.74 -11.27 -7.62
C SER A 156 2.52 -11.68 -8.86
N GLU A 157 2.00 -11.37 -10.07
CA GLU A 157 2.57 -11.87 -11.32
C GLU A 157 2.40 -10.90 -12.51
N ASN A 158 3.22 -11.06 -13.54
CA ASN A 158 3.22 -10.21 -14.73
C ASN A 158 3.35 -8.72 -14.38
N ILE A 159 4.42 -8.35 -13.67
CA ILE A 159 4.67 -6.99 -13.21
C ILE A 159 5.83 -6.41 -14.00
N VAL A 160 5.61 -5.24 -14.59
CA VAL A 160 6.63 -4.46 -15.29
C VAL A 160 6.81 -3.13 -14.57
N ILE A 161 8.04 -2.85 -14.14
CA ILE A 161 8.45 -1.55 -13.59
C ILE A 161 9.50 -0.97 -14.54
N ARG A 162 9.23 0.22 -15.10
CA ARG A 162 10.15 0.85 -16.04
C ARG A 162 10.14 2.38 -15.95
N TYR A 163 11.25 3.00 -16.29
CA TYR A 163 11.41 4.46 -16.34
C TYR A 163 11.02 5.15 -15.01
N CYS A 164 11.26 4.47 -13.89
CA CYS A 164 10.93 4.97 -12.56
C CYS A 164 12.20 5.41 -11.82
N LEU A 165 12.01 6.27 -10.82
CA LEU A 165 13.05 6.75 -9.95
C LEU A 165 12.73 6.43 -8.50
N ALA A 166 13.51 5.58 -7.86
CA ALA A 166 13.56 5.41 -6.41
C ALA A 166 14.58 6.40 -5.84
N LYS A 167 14.12 7.48 -5.23
CA LYS A 167 15.01 8.53 -4.69
C LYS A 167 15.60 8.14 -3.35
N ARG A 168 14.73 7.83 -2.42
CA ARG A 168 15.05 7.35 -1.08
C ARG A 168 14.07 6.26 -0.69
N GLY A 169 14.56 5.32 0.11
CA GLY A 169 13.80 4.20 0.64
C GLY A 169 14.76 3.19 1.25
N TRP A 170 14.25 2.21 1.94
CA TRP A 170 15.04 1.10 2.46
C TRP A 170 15.45 0.14 1.36
N GLY A 171 14.50 -0.21 0.49
CA GLY A 171 14.73 -0.99 -0.71
C GLY A 171 14.23 -0.25 -1.95
N GLY A 172 14.94 -0.39 -3.07
CA GLY A 172 14.50 0.12 -4.36
C GLY A 172 13.37 -0.73 -4.92
N ILE A 173 13.62 -2.02 -5.07
CA ILE A 173 12.65 -3.07 -5.47
C ILE A 173 12.83 -4.26 -4.54
N VAL A 174 11.76 -4.69 -3.91
CA VAL A 174 11.75 -5.76 -2.90
C VAL A 174 10.68 -6.80 -3.20
#